data_b3e388c520fb9f6ebc345bba4630c3f0
#
_entry.id   b3e388c520fb9f6ebc345bba4630c3f0
#
_cell.length_a   1.000
_cell.length_b   1.000
_cell.length_c   1.000
_cell.angle_alpha   90.00
_cell.angle_beta   90.00
_cell.angle_gamma   90.00
#
_symmetry.space_group_name_H-M   'P 1'
#
loop_
_entity.id
_entity.type
_entity.pdbx_description
1 polymer ?
#
loop_
_entity_poly.entity_id
_entity_poly.type
_entity_poly.pdbx_seq_one_letter_code
_entity_poly.pdbx_strand_id
1 'polypeptide(L)'
;MSDNVDLNVRSGPDSLLVEIAEYVSTYNIESDLALETAKNCLIDTIGCGLLALKFPACTKMLGPLVNDTKVPYGVRVPGTNFLLDPVKGCLLYTSPSPRDP
;
A
#
# COMPACT_ATOMS: atom_id res chain seq x y z
N MET A 1 -12.00 -11.21 -44.97
CA MET A 1 -11.85 -10.30 -43.81
C MET A 1 -11.24 -11.16 -42.72
N SER A 2 -9.95 -11.04 -42.54
CA SER A 2 -9.25 -11.73 -41.44
C SER A 2 -9.42 -10.87 -40.21
N ASP A 3 -10.19 -11.36 -39.24
CA ASP A 3 -10.26 -10.80 -37.90
C ASP A 3 -8.86 -10.84 -37.30
N ASN A 4 -8.21 -9.71 -37.33
CA ASN A 4 -6.97 -9.50 -36.58
C ASN A 4 -7.36 -9.42 -35.10
N VAL A 5 -7.54 -10.57 -34.49
CA VAL A 5 -7.67 -10.66 -33.03
C VAL A 5 -6.33 -10.16 -32.49
N ASP A 6 -6.34 -8.96 -31.97
CA ASP A 6 -5.22 -8.35 -31.26
C ASP A 6 -4.94 -9.26 -30.04
N LEU A 7 -4.09 -10.26 -30.28
CA LEU A 7 -3.60 -11.12 -29.22
C LEU A 7 -2.78 -10.19 -28.31
N ASN A 8 -3.39 -9.76 -27.21
CA ASN A 8 -2.74 -8.93 -26.17
C ASN A 8 -1.62 -9.75 -25.50
N VAL A 9 -0.68 -10.20 -26.33
CA VAL A 9 0.52 -10.90 -25.90
C VAL A 9 1.50 -9.85 -25.43
N ARG A 10 1.63 -9.73 -24.13
CA ARG A 10 2.67 -8.88 -23.54
C ARG A 10 4.03 -9.49 -23.89
N SER A 11 4.99 -8.65 -24.25
CA SER A 11 6.40 -9.03 -24.30
C SER A 11 6.81 -9.62 -22.94
N GLY A 12 7.81 -10.50 -22.95
CA GLY A 12 8.38 -11.00 -21.71
C GLY A 12 8.78 -9.85 -20.77
N PRO A 13 8.80 -10.10 -19.45
CA PRO A 13 9.20 -9.07 -18.50
C PRO A 13 10.63 -8.59 -18.76
N ASP A 14 10.91 -7.34 -18.45
CA ASP A 14 12.23 -6.74 -18.51
C ASP A 14 13.20 -7.55 -17.61
N SER A 15 14.44 -7.75 -18.09
CA SER A 15 15.46 -8.50 -17.35
C SER A 15 15.69 -7.92 -15.95
N LEU A 16 15.69 -6.61 -15.82
CA LEU A 16 15.83 -5.93 -14.53
C LEU A 16 14.72 -6.31 -13.56
N LEU A 17 13.48 -6.40 -14.05
CA LEU A 17 12.34 -6.82 -13.21
C LEU A 17 12.46 -8.28 -12.77
N VAL A 18 12.98 -9.14 -13.64
CA VAL A 18 13.24 -10.55 -13.32
C VAL A 18 14.31 -10.65 -12.23
N GLU A 19 15.43 -9.93 -12.39
CA GLU A 19 16.52 -9.92 -11.41
C GLU A 19 16.05 -9.40 -10.02
N ILE A 20 15.23 -8.35 -9.99
CA ILE A 20 14.66 -7.84 -8.75
C ILE A 20 13.74 -8.89 -8.12
N ALA A 21 12.88 -9.52 -8.91
CA ALA A 21 11.97 -10.55 -8.42
C ALA A 21 12.70 -11.78 -7.87
N GLU A 22 13.75 -12.23 -8.56
CA GLU A 22 14.62 -13.30 -8.11
C GLU A 22 15.32 -12.94 -6.80
N TYR A 23 15.91 -11.76 -6.73
CA TYR A 23 16.55 -11.27 -5.51
C TYR A 23 15.60 -11.27 -4.32
N VAL A 24 14.42 -10.67 -4.47
CA VAL A 24 13.42 -10.60 -3.38
C VAL A 24 12.92 -11.99 -2.96
N SER A 25 12.84 -12.94 -3.90
CA SER A 25 12.29 -14.26 -3.65
C SER A 25 13.30 -15.25 -3.07
N THR A 26 14.57 -15.09 -3.39
CA THR A 26 15.59 -16.11 -3.11
C THR A 26 16.65 -15.64 -2.12
N TYR A 27 16.87 -14.32 -2.00
CA TYR A 27 17.91 -13.81 -1.12
C TYR A 27 17.54 -14.00 0.34
N ASN A 28 18.43 -14.63 1.09
CA ASN A 28 18.30 -14.75 2.54
C ASN A 28 19.08 -13.64 3.24
N ILE A 29 18.39 -12.85 4.06
CA ILE A 29 19.01 -11.75 4.79
C ILE A 29 19.63 -12.31 6.07
N GLU A 30 20.94 -12.33 6.15
CA GLU A 30 21.70 -12.83 7.31
C GLU A 30 22.27 -11.72 8.19
N SER A 31 22.16 -10.47 7.75
CA SER A 31 22.70 -9.32 8.48
C SER A 31 21.74 -8.89 9.59
N ASP A 32 22.16 -9.07 10.84
CA ASP A 32 21.43 -8.59 12.02
C ASP A 32 21.18 -7.07 11.96
N LEU A 33 22.18 -6.32 11.48
CA LEU A 33 22.05 -4.86 11.33
C LEU A 33 20.94 -4.49 10.32
N ALA A 34 20.82 -5.23 9.20
CA ALA A 34 19.78 -4.99 8.21
C ALA A 34 18.39 -5.27 8.80
N LEU A 35 18.24 -6.36 9.54
CA LEU A 35 16.98 -6.73 10.20
C LEU A 35 16.60 -5.73 11.29
N GLU A 36 17.55 -5.29 12.09
CA GLU A 36 17.32 -4.26 13.13
C GLU A 36 16.93 -2.92 12.52
N THR A 37 17.60 -2.50 11.46
CA THR A 37 17.27 -1.27 10.74
C THR A 37 15.86 -1.34 10.13
N ALA A 38 15.51 -2.44 9.47
CA ALA A 38 14.18 -2.63 8.91
C ALA A 38 13.09 -2.61 9.99
N LYS A 39 13.34 -3.24 11.14
CA LYS A 39 12.45 -3.21 12.31
C LYS A 39 12.24 -1.79 12.83
N ASN A 40 13.31 -1.01 12.95
CA ASN A 40 13.25 0.37 13.43
C ASN A 40 12.47 1.26 12.45
N CYS A 41 12.71 1.11 11.14
CA CYS A 41 11.95 1.81 10.11
C CYS A 41 10.44 1.45 10.16
N LEU A 42 10.11 0.18 10.37
CA LEU A 42 8.73 -0.26 10.51
C LEU A 42 8.05 0.36 11.74
N ILE A 43 8.73 0.35 12.89
CA ILE A 43 8.23 0.94 14.14
C ILE A 43 8.00 2.44 13.97
N ASP A 44 8.94 3.15 13.37
CA ASP A 44 8.83 4.58 13.09
C ASP A 44 7.65 4.88 12.18
N THR A 45 7.51 4.14 11.08
CA THR A 45 6.40 4.29 10.13
C THR A 45 5.04 4.08 10.80
N ILE A 46 4.90 3.03 11.61
CA ILE A 46 3.66 2.76 12.35
C ILE A 46 3.42 3.86 13.39
N GLY A 47 4.46 4.29 14.10
CA GLY A 47 4.40 5.37 15.08
C GLY A 47 3.93 6.69 14.46
N CYS A 48 4.48 7.06 13.32
CA CYS A 48 4.05 8.24 12.56
C CYS A 48 2.59 8.14 12.14
N GLY A 49 2.15 6.98 11.64
CA GLY A 49 0.75 6.73 11.27
C GLY A 49 -0.20 6.89 12.44
N LEU A 50 0.13 6.32 13.60
CA LEU A 50 -0.68 6.45 14.82
C LEU A 50 -0.67 7.87 15.37
N LEU A 51 0.47 8.56 15.30
CA LEU A 51 0.57 9.96 15.72
C LEU A 51 -0.27 10.87 14.82
N ALA A 52 -0.33 10.61 13.53
CA ALA A 52 -1.14 11.35 12.56
C ALA A 52 -2.63 11.40 12.93
N LEU A 53 -3.14 10.40 13.65
CA LEU A 53 -4.53 10.36 14.13
C LEU A 53 -4.86 11.50 15.11
N LYS A 54 -3.87 12.17 15.68
CA LYS A 54 -4.06 13.32 16.57
C LYS A 54 -4.22 14.65 15.83
N PHE A 55 -3.96 14.67 14.54
CA PHE A 55 -3.97 15.91 13.74
C PHE A 55 -5.22 15.99 12.87
N PRO A 56 -6.06 17.04 13.02
CA PRO A 56 -7.28 17.20 12.21
C PRO A 56 -7.02 17.21 10.70
N ALA A 57 -5.90 17.76 10.26
CA ALA A 57 -5.52 17.75 8.86
C ALA A 57 -5.36 16.33 8.28
N CYS A 58 -4.88 15.39 9.10
CA CYS A 58 -4.70 14.00 8.70
C CYS A 58 -5.99 13.17 8.85
N THR A 59 -6.87 13.54 9.78
CA THR A 59 -8.05 12.74 10.12
C THR A 59 -9.33 13.14 9.39
N LYS A 60 -9.38 14.32 8.78
CA LYS A 60 -10.57 14.84 8.08
C LYS A 60 -11.12 13.93 6.98
N MET A 61 -10.28 13.06 6.42
CA MET A 61 -10.67 12.14 5.34
C MET A 61 -10.73 10.67 5.79
N LEU A 62 -10.50 10.39 7.07
CA LEU A 62 -10.38 9.03 7.58
C LEU A 62 -11.69 8.26 7.68
N GLY A 63 -12.81 8.93 7.79
CA GLY A 63 -14.11 8.29 8.00
C GLY A 63 -14.72 7.71 6.72
N PRO A 64 -15.82 6.96 6.87
CA PRO A 64 -16.63 6.52 5.75
C PRO A 64 -17.28 7.71 5.05
N LEU A 65 -17.69 7.53 3.79
CA LEU A 65 -18.41 8.57 3.02
C LEU A 65 -19.74 8.96 3.68
N VAL A 66 -20.41 7.98 4.24
CA VAL A 66 -21.65 8.18 5.03
C VAL A 66 -21.32 7.88 6.49
N ASN A 67 -21.56 8.85 7.35
CA ASN A 67 -21.29 8.72 8.78
C ASN A 67 -21.93 7.45 9.36
N ASP A 68 -21.22 6.81 10.28
CA ASP A 68 -21.63 5.61 11.01
C ASP A 68 -21.83 4.33 10.14
N THR A 69 -21.53 4.37 8.84
CA THR A 69 -21.53 3.17 8.02
C THR A 69 -20.32 2.28 8.31
N LYS A 70 -20.58 0.97 8.40
CA LYS A 70 -19.55 -0.07 8.47
C LYS A 70 -19.76 -1.04 7.35
N VAL A 71 -18.72 -1.29 6.58
CA VAL A 71 -18.77 -2.28 5.49
C VAL A 71 -18.34 -3.63 6.04
N PRO A 72 -19.20 -4.66 6.01
CA PRO A 72 -18.80 -6.02 6.39
C PRO A 72 -17.57 -6.44 5.57
N TYR A 73 -16.56 -6.95 6.24
CA TYR A 73 -15.28 -7.31 5.63
C TYR A 73 -14.53 -6.16 4.94
N GLY A 74 -14.85 -4.92 5.31
CA GLY A 74 -14.22 -3.72 4.77
C GLY A 74 -12.78 -3.53 5.22
N VAL A 75 -12.12 -2.54 4.64
CA VAL A 75 -10.75 -2.17 4.97
C VAL A 75 -10.71 -1.54 6.36
N ARG A 76 -9.92 -2.15 7.24
CA ARG A 76 -9.72 -1.63 8.60
C ARG A 76 -8.67 -0.53 8.61
N VAL A 77 -9.01 0.61 9.20
CA VAL A 77 -8.04 1.69 9.42
C VAL A 77 -7.37 1.49 10.77
N PRO A 78 -6.05 1.27 10.83
CA PRO A 78 -5.32 1.06 12.07
C PRO A 78 -5.53 2.20 13.08
N GLY A 79 -5.69 1.85 14.36
CA GLY A 79 -5.93 2.83 15.42
C GLY A 79 -7.34 3.43 15.47
N THR A 80 -8.27 2.94 14.65
CA THR A 80 -9.67 3.38 14.61
C THR A 80 -10.65 2.20 14.59
N ASN A 81 -11.95 2.50 14.74
CA ASN A 81 -13.03 1.51 14.58
C ASN A 81 -13.64 1.51 13.17
N PHE A 82 -13.01 2.18 12.21
CA PHE A 82 -13.54 2.29 10.86
C PHE A 82 -13.35 1.00 10.06
N LEU A 83 -14.42 0.60 9.38
CA LEU A 83 -14.42 -0.44 8.34
C LEU A 83 -14.93 0.21 7.06
N LEU A 84 -14.00 0.54 6.17
CA LEU A 84 -14.26 1.33 4.98
C LEU A 84 -14.51 0.45 3.77
N ASP A 85 -15.25 0.99 2.79
CA ASP A 85 -15.33 0.38 1.48
C ASP A 85 -13.94 0.36 0.78
N PRO A 86 -13.75 -0.51 -0.22
CA PRO A 86 -12.45 -0.66 -0.87
C PRO A 86 -11.92 0.62 -1.52
N VAL A 87 -12.80 1.46 -2.07
CA VAL A 87 -12.41 2.71 -2.75
C VAL A 87 -11.87 3.70 -1.73
N LYS A 88 -12.60 3.90 -0.65
CA LYS A 88 -12.16 4.78 0.45
C LYS A 88 -10.91 4.25 1.14
N GLY A 89 -10.84 2.94 1.35
CA GLY A 89 -9.66 2.29 1.89
C GLY A 89 -8.44 2.47 1.00
N CYS A 90 -8.60 2.33 -0.32
CA CYS A 90 -7.53 2.54 -1.29
C CYS A 90 -7.03 3.99 -1.28
N LEU A 91 -7.92 4.97 -1.17
CA LEU A 91 -7.55 6.39 -1.09
C LEU A 91 -6.65 6.70 0.12
N LEU A 92 -6.84 5.99 1.23
CA LEU A 92 -6.00 6.16 2.43
C LEU A 92 -4.63 5.48 2.31
N TYR A 93 -4.52 4.49 1.43
CA TYR A 93 -3.27 3.77 1.17
C TYR A 93 -2.36 4.47 0.16
N THR A 94 -2.92 5.26 -0.73
CA THR A 94 -2.14 6.00 -1.72
C THR A 94 -1.50 7.20 -1.08
N SER A 95 -0.26 7.05 -0.72
CA SER A 95 0.62 8.19 -0.48
C SER A 95 0.77 8.96 -1.80
N PRO A 96 0.56 10.29 -1.83
CA PRO A 96 0.77 11.04 -3.05
C PRO A 96 2.20 10.83 -3.53
N SER A 97 2.33 10.40 -4.79
CA SER A 97 3.64 10.28 -5.42
C SER A 97 4.30 11.67 -5.51
N PRO A 98 5.61 11.79 -5.28
CA PRO A 98 6.32 13.06 -5.50
C PRO A 98 6.22 13.57 -6.95
N ARG A 99 5.66 12.77 -7.86
CA ARG A 99 5.43 13.12 -9.26
C ARG A 99 4.06 13.70 -9.53
N ASP A 100 3.15 13.62 -8.58
CA ASP A 100 1.83 14.21 -8.71
C ASP A 100 1.95 15.67 -8.25
N PRO A 101 1.71 16.65 -9.15
CA PRO A 101 1.81 18.07 -8.83
C PRO A 101 0.77 18.53 -7.81
#